data_d449015f8fcb65fbb62c5b699dfaddb2
#
_entry.id   d449015f8fcb65fbb62c5b699dfaddb2
#
_cell.length_a   1.000
_cell.length_b   1.000
_cell.length_c   1.000
_cell.angle_alpha   90.00
_cell.angle_beta   90.00
_cell.angle_gamma   90.00
#
_symmetry.space_group_name_H-M   'P 1'
#
loop_
_entity.id
_entity.type
_entity.pdbx_description
1 polymer ?
#
loop_
_entity_poly.entity_id
_entity_poly.type
_entity_poly.pdbx_seq_one_letter_code
_entity_poly.pdbx_strand_id
1 'polypeptide(L)'
;ARSVTPKHIQVKQTITGPHMLARFSVNKRKDLYKDDQSLAMAYADVLIKELENVCNEGCEYIQFDEPVWTENVSESDWGADVLNYIINKFPGIKFNLHICGGNAHRKRGYFGRYTDMVSAFKKLNIDEIHLEHCSLHYTMLDIFNDWNFRGSLSAGVVDQRIDNTENVEEIESYTKPLLNYFTPDKILLTSECGFGHVPIEITRNKLKKLVEAAEILRKKY
;
A
#
# COMPACT_ATOMS: atom_id res chain seq x y z
N ALA A 1 -18.45 -5.93 -0.63
CA ALA A 1 -18.18 -4.51 -0.96
C ALA A 1 -18.90 -4.13 -2.26
N ARG A 2 -18.66 -4.83 -3.39
CA ARG A 2 -19.20 -4.48 -4.71
C ARG A 2 -20.71 -4.27 -4.77
N SER A 3 -21.49 -5.10 -4.08
CA SER A 3 -22.97 -5.02 -4.05
C SER A 3 -23.52 -3.74 -3.40
N VAL A 4 -22.75 -3.05 -2.60
CA VAL A 4 -23.14 -1.83 -1.88
C VAL A 4 -22.38 -0.58 -2.35
N THR A 5 -21.46 -0.75 -3.31
CA THR A 5 -20.66 0.35 -3.84
C THR A 5 -21.29 0.89 -5.12
N PRO A 6 -21.43 2.23 -5.28
CA PRO A 6 -21.89 2.83 -6.53
C PRO A 6 -21.06 2.37 -7.74
N LYS A 7 -21.68 2.21 -8.91
CA LYS A 7 -21.02 1.63 -10.10
C LYS A 7 -19.78 2.42 -10.56
N HIS A 8 -19.76 3.73 -10.33
CA HIS A 8 -18.64 4.61 -10.71
C HIS A 8 -17.47 4.57 -9.73
N ILE A 9 -17.62 3.88 -8.59
CA ILE A 9 -16.56 3.70 -7.61
C ILE A 9 -15.87 2.35 -7.84
N GLN A 10 -14.58 2.38 -8.01
CA GLN A 10 -13.77 1.16 -8.12
C GLN A 10 -13.54 0.55 -6.72
N VAL A 11 -13.66 -0.76 -6.63
CA VAL A 11 -13.35 -1.51 -5.39
C VAL A 11 -11.98 -2.14 -5.52
N LYS A 12 -11.10 -1.82 -4.59
CA LYS A 12 -9.77 -2.40 -4.47
C LYS A 12 -9.81 -3.48 -3.37
N GLN A 13 -9.45 -4.71 -3.71
CA GLN A 13 -9.33 -5.80 -2.74
C GLN A 13 -7.93 -5.78 -2.11
N THR A 14 -7.85 -5.72 -0.78
CA THR A 14 -6.59 -5.82 -0.05
C THR A 14 -6.32 -7.26 0.38
N ILE A 15 -5.07 -7.68 0.27
CA ILE A 15 -4.61 -9.02 0.62
C ILE A 15 -3.26 -8.89 1.32
N THR A 16 -3.08 -9.60 2.43
CA THR A 16 -1.78 -9.69 3.09
C THR A 16 -0.78 -10.33 2.14
N GLY A 17 0.36 -9.68 1.94
CA GLY A 17 1.38 -10.15 1.01
C GLY A 17 2.11 -11.40 1.49
N PRO A 18 2.72 -12.17 0.58
CA PRO A 18 3.33 -13.47 0.90
C PRO A 18 4.53 -13.36 1.83
N HIS A 19 5.31 -12.27 1.75
CA HIS A 19 6.42 -12.03 2.66
C HIS A 19 5.92 -11.81 4.09
N MET A 20 4.91 -10.96 4.27
CA MET A 20 4.29 -10.75 5.58
C MET A 20 3.70 -12.05 6.13
N LEU A 21 3.03 -12.87 5.32
CA LEU A 21 2.51 -14.18 5.75
C LEU A 21 3.63 -15.10 6.23
N ALA A 22 4.76 -15.15 5.54
CA ALA A 22 5.91 -15.95 5.93
C ALA A 22 6.48 -15.48 7.28
N ARG A 23 6.72 -14.18 7.42
CA ARG A 23 7.30 -13.58 8.65
C ARG A 23 6.41 -13.73 9.88
N PHE A 24 5.09 -13.68 9.74
CA PHE A 24 4.14 -13.87 10.84
C PHE A 24 3.78 -15.33 11.10
N SER A 25 4.36 -16.26 10.35
CA SER A 25 4.15 -17.70 10.53
C SER A 25 5.28 -18.35 11.31
N VAL A 26 4.93 -19.34 12.14
CA VAL A 26 5.93 -20.21 12.78
C VAL A 26 6.23 -21.37 11.83
N ASN A 27 7.35 -21.32 11.12
CA ASN A 27 7.75 -22.38 10.21
C ASN A 27 8.19 -23.65 10.98
N LYS A 28 7.28 -24.64 11.09
CA LYS A 28 7.53 -25.96 11.71
C LYS A 28 7.98 -27.02 10.70
N ARG A 29 8.06 -26.67 9.40
CA ARG A 29 8.42 -27.59 8.32
C ARG A 29 9.68 -27.10 7.60
N LYS A 30 10.75 -26.90 8.39
CA LYS A 30 12.07 -26.52 7.84
C LYS A 30 12.67 -27.58 6.89
N ASP A 31 12.15 -28.77 6.90
CA ASP A 31 12.42 -29.82 5.93
C ASP A 31 11.89 -29.51 4.52
N LEU A 32 10.79 -28.76 4.42
CA LEU A 32 10.16 -28.30 3.17
C LEU A 32 10.52 -26.85 2.83
N TYR A 33 10.50 -25.98 3.82
CA TYR A 33 10.73 -24.53 3.66
C TYR A 33 11.98 -24.15 4.46
N LYS A 34 13.11 -24.01 3.76
CA LYS A 34 14.42 -23.79 4.41
C LYS A 34 14.52 -22.42 5.09
N ASP A 35 13.85 -21.43 4.53
CA ASP A 35 13.90 -20.02 4.91
C ASP A 35 12.55 -19.34 4.66
N ASP A 36 12.44 -18.08 5.04
CA ASP A 36 11.23 -17.27 4.87
C ASP A 36 10.92 -17.00 3.39
N GLN A 37 11.92 -16.92 2.52
CA GLN A 37 11.71 -16.76 1.08
C GLN A 37 11.01 -18.00 0.48
N SER A 38 11.47 -19.21 0.81
CA SER A 38 10.84 -20.45 0.34
C SER A 38 9.42 -20.64 0.90
N LEU A 39 9.19 -20.19 2.13
CA LEU A 39 7.86 -20.18 2.72
C LEU A 39 6.95 -19.13 2.06
N ALA A 40 7.46 -17.94 1.76
CA ALA A 40 6.74 -16.90 1.04
C ALA A 40 6.33 -17.36 -0.37
N MET A 41 7.20 -18.09 -1.07
CA MET A 41 6.86 -18.71 -2.37
C MET A 41 5.71 -19.70 -2.25
N ALA A 42 5.69 -20.52 -1.19
CA ALA A 42 4.56 -21.45 -0.96
C ALA A 42 3.25 -20.69 -0.66
N TYR A 43 3.32 -19.59 0.09
CA TYR A 43 2.16 -18.70 0.26
C TYR A 43 1.73 -18.04 -1.06
N ALA A 44 2.67 -17.65 -1.92
CA ALA A 44 2.36 -17.11 -3.24
C ALA A 44 1.53 -18.08 -4.08
N ASP A 45 1.86 -19.38 -4.08
CA ASP A 45 1.09 -20.42 -4.78
C ASP A 45 -0.35 -20.55 -4.25
N VAL A 46 -0.55 -20.37 -2.95
CA VAL A 46 -1.90 -20.36 -2.34
C VAL A 46 -2.65 -19.09 -2.70
N LEU A 47 -1.98 -17.92 -2.62
CA LEU A 47 -2.57 -16.63 -2.96
C LEU A 47 -2.98 -16.54 -4.43
N ILE A 48 -2.23 -17.17 -5.36
CA ILE A 48 -2.64 -17.24 -6.78
C ILE A 48 -4.02 -17.86 -6.91
N LYS A 49 -4.32 -18.96 -6.21
CA LYS A 49 -5.63 -19.62 -6.25
C LYS A 49 -6.73 -18.74 -5.65
N GLU A 50 -6.43 -18.04 -4.58
CA GLU A 50 -7.37 -17.08 -3.98
C GLU A 50 -7.66 -15.91 -4.92
N LEU A 51 -6.61 -15.39 -5.57
CA LEU A 51 -6.75 -14.30 -6.54
C LEU A 51 -7.53 -14.71 -7.79
N GLU A 52 -7.36 -15.96 -8.27
CA GLU A 52 -8.17 -16.51 -9.36
C GLU A 52 -9.67 -16.44 -9.02
N ASN A 53 -10.06 -16.84 -7.78
CA ASN A 53 -11.44 -16.75 -7.33
C ASN A 53 -11.93 -15.29 -7.26
N VAL A 54 -11.13 -14.40 -6.67
CA VAL A 54 -11.47 -12.98 -6.52
C VAL A 54 -11.61 -12.29 -7.87
N CYS A 55 -10.73 -12.59 -8.82
CA CYS A 55 -10.79 -12.04 -10.19
C CYS A 55 -11.98 -12.58 -10.98
N ASN A 56 -12.33 -13.87 -10.82
CA ASN A 56 -13.51 -14.48 -11.45
C ASN A 56 -14.83 -13.85 -10.97
N GLU A 57 -14.86 -13.29 -9.75
CA GLU A 57 -15.97 -12.48 -9.23
C GLU A 57 -15.94 -11.01 -9.72
N GLY A 58 -15.05 -10.69 -10.67
CA GLY A 58 -14.95 -9.38 -11.33
C GLY A 58 -14.15 -8.33 -10.56
N CYS A 59 -13.22 -8.74 -9.70
CA CYS A 59 -12.25 -7.82 -9.12
C CYS A 59 -11.11 -7.56 -10.11
N GLU A 60 -10.88 -6.29 -10.42
CA GLU A 60 -9.85 -5.84 -11.36
C GLU A 60 -8.73 -5.05 -10.68
N TYR A 61 -8.76 -4.92 -9.34
CA TYR A 61 -7.83 -4.09 -8.59
C TYR A 61 -7.48 -4.71 -7.24
N ILE A 62 -6.23 -5.06 -7.07
CA ILE A 62 -5.67 -5.80 -5.93
C ILE A 62 -4.59 -4.97 -5.26
N GLN A 63 -4.57 -4.98 -3.94
CA GLN A 63 -3.50 -4.40 -3.14
C GLN A 63 -2.85 -5.50 -2.29
N PHE A 64 -1.54 -5.62 -2.38
CA PHE A 64 -0.76 -6.38 -1.41
C PHE A 64 -0.30 -5.49 -0.26
N ASP A 65 -0.47 -5.96 0.98
CA ASP A 65 0.01 -5.28 2.18
C ASP A 65 1.28 -5.96 2.68
N GLU A 66 2.43 -5.24 2.61
CA GLU A 66 3.77 -5.75 2.96
C GLU A 66 4.51 -4.81 3.93
N PRO A 67 3.93 -4.47 5.09
CA PRO A 67 4.59 -3.59 6.06
C PRO A 67 5.90 -4.17 6.61
N VAL A 68 6.11 -5.48 6.55
CA VAL A 68 7.34 -6.15 7.01
C VAL A 68 8.59 -5.72 6.23
N TRP A 69 8.46 -5.12 5.06
CA TRP A 69 9.60 -4.59 4.33
C TRP A 69 10.30 -3.47 5.08
N THR A 70 9.56 -2.65 5.85
CA THR A 70 10.13 -1.61 6.72
C THR A 70 10.74 -2.15 8.01
N GLU A 71 10.45 -3.41 8.37
CA GLU A 71 11.14 -4.14 9.44
C GLU A 71 12.42 -4.82 8.92
N ASN A 72 12.35 -5.40 7.72
CA ASN A 72 13.38 -6.24 7.14
C ASN A 72 13.76 -5.74 5.74
N VAL A 73 14.37 -4.56 5.68
CA VAL A 73 14.71 -3.88 4.43
C VAL A 73 15.56 -4.75 3.49
N SER A 74 16.52 -5.50 4.04
CA SER A 74 17.39 -6.41 3.26
C SER A 74 16.63 -7.55 2.56
N GLU A 75 15.40 -7.82 2.97
CA GLU A 75 14.57 -8.89 2.40
C GLU A 75 13.62 -8.37 1.30
N SER A 76 13.51 -7.06 1.14
CA SER A 76 12.59 -6.44 0.17
C SER A 76 12.88 -6.86 -1.28
N ASP A 77 14.13 -7.10 -1.64
CA ASP A 77 14.51 -7.51 -2.99
C ASP A 77 13.92 -8.86 -3.39
N TRP A 78 14.03 -9.89 -2.54
CA TRP A 78 13.39 -11.18 -2.82
C TRP A 78 11.86 -11.11 -2.62
N GLY A 79 11.40 -10.23 -1.71
CA GLY A 79 9.97 -9.94 -1.55
C GLY A 79 9.34 -9.43 -2.85
N ALA A 80 10.05 -8.53 -3.58
CA ALA A 80 9.63 -8.05 -4.90
C ALA A 80 9.58 -9.18 -5.94
N ASP A 81 10.56 -10.09 -5.93
CA ASP A 81 10.59 -11.23 -6.85
C ASP A 81 9.38 -12.16 -6.61
N VAL A 82 9.02 -12.42 -5.34
CA VAL A 82 7.83 -13.22 -4.97
C VAL A 82 6.54 -12.53 -5.38
N LEU A 83 6.41 -11.22 -5.19
CA LEU A 83 5.24 -10.46 -5.65
C LEU A 83 5.11 -10.49 -7.17
N ASN A 84 6.20 -10.29 -7.91
CA ASN A 84 6.20 -10.36 -9.37
C ASN A 84 5.80 -11.76 -9.87
N TYR A 85 6.18 -12.83 -9.17
CA TYR A 85 5.74 -14.19 -9.50
C TYR A 85 4.20 -14.30 -9.49
N ILE A 86 3.53 -13.67 -8.52
CA ILE A 86 2.07 -13.61 -8.48
C ILE A 86 1.53 -12.69 -9.59
N ILE A 87 2.00 -11.45 -9.63
CA ILE A 87 1.50 -10.38 -10.52
C ILE A 87 1.52 -10.84 -11.99
N ASN A 88 2.59 -11.48 -12.43
CA ASN A 88 2.76 -11.95 -13.80
C ASN A 88 1.77 -13.05 -14.22
N LYS A 89 1.03 -13.66 -13.26
CA LYS A 89 -0.05 -14.61 -13.56
C LYS A 89 -1.38 -13.95 -13.94
N PHE A 90 -1.53 -12.66 -13.67
CA PHE A 90 -2.82 -11.95 -13.81
C PHE A 90 -2.70 -10.73 -14.75
N PRO A 91 -2.46 -10.95 -16.06
CA PRO A 91 -2.42 -9.84 -17.02
C PRO A 91 -3.79 -9.13 -17.08
N GLY A 92 -3.77 -7.80 -17.01
CA GLY A 92 -4.98 -6.97 -17.03
C GLY A 92 -5.57 -6.63 -15.66
N ILE A 93 -5.09 -7.25 -14.59
CA ILE A 93 -5.42 -6.84 -13.20
C ILE A 93 -4.47 -5.72 -12.78
N LYS A 94 -5.01 -4.67 -12.15
CA LYS A 94 -4.20 -3.61 -11.53
C LYS A 94 -3.68 -4.05 -10.16
N PHE A 95 -2.40 -3.85 -9.94
CA PHE A 95 -1.77 -4.16 -8.68
C PHE A 95 -1.23 -2.93 -7.96
N ASN A 96 -1.54 -2.83 -6.68
CA ASN A 96 -0.99 -1.88 -5.74
C ASN A 96 -0.16 -2.61 -4.69
N LEU A 97 0.94 -2.00 -4.27
CA LEU A 97 1.69 -2.42 -3.10
C LEU A 97 1.58 -1.37 -2.00
N HIS A 98 1.06 -1.76 -0.83
CA HIS A 98 1.05 -0.93 0.36
C HIS A 98 2.19 -1.30 1.30
N ILE A 99 3.00 -0.29 1.63
CA ILE A 99 4.08 -0.40 2.61
C ILE A 99 3.95 0.72 3.63
N CYS A 100 3.90 0.36 4.89
CA CYS A 100 3.87 1.29 6.02
C CYS A 100 4.81 0.83 7.14
N GLY A 101 4.96 1.62 8.18
CA GLY A 101 5.72 1.26 9.38
C GLY A 101 4.94 0.39 10.38
N GLY A 102 3.89 -0.31 9.94
CA GLY A 102 2.98 -1.03 10.82
C GLY A 102 1.98 -0.11 11.53
N ASN A 103 0.92 -0.70 12.08
CA ASN A 103 -0.16 0.05 12.73
C ASN A 103 -0.77 -0.70 13.94
N ALA A 104 -0.01 -1.58 14.57
CA ALA A 104 -0.48 -2.31 15.75
C ALA A 104 -0.79 -1.33 16.90
N HIS A 105 -2.02 -1.39 17.41
CA HIS A 105 -2.51 -0.48 18.45
C HIS A 105 -2.30 1.02 18.12
N ARG A 106 -2.41 1.40 16.86
CA ARG A 106 -2.20 2.78 16.37
C ARG A 106 -0.78 3.29 16.63
N LYS A 107 0.20 2.40 16.61
CA LYS A 107 1.62 2.75 16.79
C LYS A 107 2.43 2.26 15.60
N ARG A 108 3.40 3.08 15.19
CA ARG A 108 4.41 2.66 14.25
C ARG A 108 5.34 1.65 14.95
N GLY A 109 5.52 0.48 14.33
CA GLY A 109 6.38 -0.59 14.86
C GLY A 109 7.69 -0.76 14.11
N TYR A 110 7.74 -0.34 12.83
CA TYR A 110 8.85 -0.54 11.93
C TYR A 110 9.37 0.79 11.38
N PHE A 111 10.67 0.93 11.23
CA PHE A 111 11.33 2.22 10.98
C PHE A 111 12.30 2.21 9.79
N GLY A 112 12.28 1.17 8.95
CA GLY A 112 13.05 1.13 7.70
C GLY A 112 12.66 2.28 6.77
N ARG A 113 13.65 2.87 6.11
CA ARG A 113 13.42 3.97 5.19
C ARG A 113 13.09 3.44 3.80
N TYR A 114 12.16 4.10 3.12
CA TYR A 114 11.81 3.74 1.74
C TYR A 114 12.99 3.87 0.77
N THR A 115 13.90 4.81 1.02
CA THR A 115 15.12 4.96 0.22
C THR A 115 16.02 3.72 0.21
N ASP A 116 15.99 2.94 1.27
CA ASP A 116 16.79 1.72 1.39
C ASP A 116 16.17 0.53 0.62
N MET A 117 14.93 0.68 0.11
CA MET A 117 14.16 -0.33 -0.64
C MET A 117 13.99 0.02 -2.12
N VAL A 118 14.61 1.10 -2.62
CA VAL A 118 14.45 1.56 -4.01
C VAL A 118 14.82 0.48 -5.03
N SER A 119 15.81 -0.38 -4.73
CA SER A 119 16.18 -1.49 -5.62
C SER A 119 15.02 -2.48 -5.80
N ALA A 120 14.34 -2.83 -4.71
CA ALA A 120 13.16 -3.68 -4.74
C ALA A 120 11.99 -3.01 -5.49
N PHE A 121 11.75 -1.71 -5.24
CA PHE A 121 10.69 -0.96 -5.93
C PHE A 121 10.90 -0.92 -7.45
N LYS A 122 12.15 -0.76 -7.92
CA LYS A 122 12.49 -0.77 -9.34
C LYS A 122 12.21 -2.09 -10.06
N LYS A 123 12.17 -3.20 -9.32
CA LYS A 123 11.86 -4.53 -9.87
C LYS A 123 10.36 -4.79 -10.04
N LEU A 124 9.51 -4.06 -9.30
CA LEU A 124 8.09 -4.37 -9.21
C LEU A 124 7.31 -4.04 -10.48
N ASN A 125 6.46 -4.96 -10.90
CA ASN A 125 5.51 -4.81 -12.00
C ASN A 125 4.14 -4.33 -11.47
N ILE A 126 4.11 -3.22 -10.73
CA ILE A 126 2.90 -2.66 -10.12
C ILE A 126 2.41 -1.41 -10.84
N ASP A 127 1.11 -1.16 -10.76
CA ASP A 127 0.45 0.02 -11.31
C ASP A 127 0.36 1.17 -10.32
N GLU A 128 0.42 0.85 -9.02
CA GLU A 128 0.28 1.83 -7.94
C GLU A 128 1.16 1.43 -6.75
N ILE A 129 1.69 2.44 -6.06
CA ILE A 129 2.32 2.25 -4.76
C ILE A 129 1.63 3.12 -3.70
N HIS A 130 1.34 2.53 -2.53
CA HIS A 130 0.74 3.22 -1.40
C HIS A 130 1.75 3.32 -0.24
N LEU A 131 2.12 4.54 0.11
CA LEU A 131 3.15 4.85 1.11
C LEU A 131 2.65 5.87 2.14
N GLU A 132 3.18 5.78 3.35
CA GLU A 132 3.01 6.81 4.37
C GLU A 132 3.69 8.11 3.91
N HIS A 133 3.10 9.25 4.20
CA HIS A 133 3.61 10.54 3.75
C HIS A 133 3.52 11.65 4.81
N CYS A 134 2.33 11.92 5.37
CA CYS A 134 2.14 13.06 6.26
C CYS A 134 2.94 12.91 7.57
N SER A 135 3.04 11.72 8.14
CA SER A 135 3.82 11.47 9.36
C SER A 135 5.32 11.39 9.14
N LEU A 136 5.77 11.23 7.89
CA LEU A 136 7.19 11.11 7.52
C LEU A 136 7.82 12.44 7.11
N HIS A 137 7.12 13.56 7.27
CA HIS A 137 7.64 14.89 6.93
C HIS A 137 8.27 14.95 5.52
N TYR A 138 7.58 14.35 4.54
CA TYR A 138 7.95 14.33 3.11
C TYR A 138 9.18 13.46 2.72
N THR A 139 9.86 12.80 3.66
CA THR A 139 11.04 11.97 3.35
C THR A 139 10.72 10.79 2.41
N MET A 140 9.45 10.41 2.28
CA MET A 140 8.99 9.43 1.31
C MET A 140 9.31 9.85 -0.14
N LEU A 141 9.28 11.15 -0.43
CA LEU A 141 9.48 11.67 -1.78
C LEU A 141 10.90 11.44 -2.32
N ASP A 142 11.88 11.27 -1.45
CA ASP A 142 13.29 11.07 -1.84
C ASP A 142 13.47 9.83 -2.74
N ILE A 143 12.59 8.82 -2.63
CA ILE A 143 12.67 7.63 -3.49
C ILE A 143 12.48 7.96 -4.97
N PHE A 144 11.68 8.97 -5.30
CA PHE A 144 11.37 9.31 -6.69
C PHE A 144 12.48 10.09 -7.40
N ASN A 145 13.52 10.50 -6.68
CA ASN A 145 14.75 11.03 -7.30
C ASN A 145 15.50 9.92 -8.04
N ASP A 146 15.46 8.69 -7.52
CA ASP A 146 16.16 7.53 -8.07
C ASP A 146 15.24 6.54 -8.79
N TRP A 147 13.92 6.59 -8.51
CA TRP A 147 12.91 5.71 -9.08
C TRP A 147 11.94 6.45 -9.99
N ASN A 148 12.19 6.34 -11.29
CA ASN A 148 11.29 6.91 -12.30
C ASN A 148 10.01 6.06 -12.44
N PHE A 149 9.19 6.05 -11.38
CA PHE A 149 7.94 5.30 -11.33
C PHE A 149 6.91 5.90 -12.29
N ARG A 150 6.28 5.06 -13.10
CA ARG A 150 5.29 5.48 -14.11
C ARG A 150 3.84 5.21 -13.69
N GLY A 151 3.66 4.48 -12.61
CA GLY A 151 2.35 4.19 -12.02
C GLY A 151 1.76 5.38 -11.25
N SER A 152 0.78 5.09 -10.43
CA SER A 152 0.12 6.07 -9.55
C SER A 152 0.66 5.98 -8.12
N LEU A 153 0.68 7.11 -7.42
CA LEU A 153 1.03 7.19 -6.01
C LEU A 153 -0.23 7.37 -5.17
N SER A 154 -0.52 6.39 -4.31
CA SER A 154 -1.42 6.55 -3.17
C SER A 154 -0.65 7.11 -1.99
N ALA A 155 -0.78 8.41 -1.77
CA ALA A 155 -0.07 9.10 -0.69
C ALA A 155 -0.90 9.14 0.59
N GLY A 156 -0.34 8.65 1.70
CA GLY A 156 -0.94 8.75 3.02
C GLY A 156 -0.91 10.17 3.54
N VAL A 157 -1.99 10.92 3.34
CA VAL A 157 -2.15 12.32 3.76
C VAL A 157 -3.05 12.47 4.98
N VAL A 158 -3.52 11.37 5.53
CA VAL A 158 -4.31 11.29 6.76
C VAL A 158 -3.67 10.28 7.70
N ASP A 159 -3.30 10.71 8.90
CA ASP A 159 -2.69 9.84 9.91
C ASP A 159 -3.76 9.20 10.81
N GLN A 160 -3.98 7.90 10.65
CA GLN A 160 -4.92 7.13 11.48
C GLN A 160 -4.41 6.88 12.91
N ARG A 161 -3.17 7.21 13.22
CA ARG A 161 -2.58 7.02 14.56
C ARG A 161 -3.00 8.10 15.56
N ILE A 162 -3.42 9.26 15.08
CA ILE A 162 -3.85 10.40 15.90
C ILE A 162 -5.36 10.60 15.81
N ASP A 163 -5.98 11.17 16.85
CA ASP A 163 -7.42 11.43 16.88
C ASP A 163 -7.81 12.72 16.15
N ASN A 164 -6.87 13.65 16.01
CA ASN A 164 -7.10 14.87 15.26
C ASN A 164 -7.50 14.56 13.81
N THR A 165 -8.55 15.23 13.35
CA THR A 165 -9.00 15.13 11.95
C THR A 165 -8.35 16.24 11.16
N GLU A 166 -7.58 15.87 10.16
CA GLU A 166 -6.92 16.81 9.24
C GLU A 166 -7.95 17.65 8.51
N ASN A 167 -7.72 18.95 8.42
CA ASN A 167 -8.55 19.85 7.60
C ASN A 167 -8.08 19.86 6.12
N VAL A 168 -8.82 20.51 5.25
CA VAL A 168 -8.53 20.55 3.81
C VAL A 168 -7.19 21.20 3.52
N GLU A 169 -6.84 22.26 4.25
CA GLU A 169 -5.59 23.02 4.10
C GLU A 169 -4.37 22.17 4.50
N GLU A 170 -4.50 21.38 5.56
CA GLU A 170 -3.46 20.43 5.98
C GLU A 170 -3.26 19.34 4.90
N ILE A 171 -4.35 18.73 4.40
CA ILE A 171 -4.29 17.73 3.33
C ILE A 171 -3.69 18.32 2.06
N GLU A 172 -4.05 19.56 1.69
CA GLU A 172 -3.44 20.25 0.57
C GLU A 172 -1.94 20.47 0.77
N SER A 173 -1.52 20.86 1.98
CA SER A 173 -0.11 21.07 2.28
C SER A 173 0.74 19.81 2.09
N TYR A 174 0.17 18.62 2.41
CA TYR A 174 0.80 17.34 2.14
C TYR A 174 0.75 16.96 0.65
N THR A 175 -0.31 17.36 -0.07
CA THR A 175 -0.50 17.01 -1.48
C THR A 175 0.39 17.83 -2.41
N LYS A 176 0.58 19.11 -2.11
CA LYS A 176 1.30 20.03 -2.99
C LYS A 176 2.71 19.61 -3.39
N PRO A 177 3.58 19.09 -2.50
CA PRO A 177 4.91 18.60 -2.88
C PRO A 177 4.89 17.41 -3.85
N LEU A 178 3.81 16.58 -3.86
CA LEU A 178 3.67 15.43 -4.75
C LEU A 178 3.61 15.85 -6.23
N LEU A 179 3.10 17.04 -6.51
CA LEU A 179 2.97 17.60 -7.86
C LEU A 179 4.32 17.87 -8.55
N ASN A 180 5.41 17.86 -7.81
CA ASN A 180 6.76 17.94 -8.38
C ASN A 180 7.20 16.61 -9.01
N TYR A 181 6.55 15.51 -8.68
CA TYR A 181 6.92 14.15 -9.09
C TYR A 181 5.84 13.48 -9.95
N PHE A 182 4.56 13.82 -9.73
CA PHE A 182 3.42 13.20 -10.39
C PHE A 182 2.45 14.23 -10.95
N THR A 183 1.82 13.89 -12.06
CA THR A 183 0.65 14.63 -12.56
C THR A 183 -0.55 14.40 -11.64
N PRO A 184 -1.51 15.34 -11.53
CA PRO A 184 -2.65 15.22 -10.62
C PRO A 184 -3.47 13.94 -10.79
N ASP A 185 -3.62 13.44 -12.02
CA ASP A 185 -4.35 12.21 -12.35
C ASP A 185 -3.66 10.93 -11.84
N LYS A 186 -2.39 11.03 -11.43
CA LYS A 186 -1.61 9.94 -10.87
C LYS A 186 -1.46 9.99 -9.36
N ILE A 187 -2.06 10.97 -8.70
CA ILE A 187 -2.03 11.12 -7.25
C ILE A 187 -3.37 10.67 -6.66
N LEU A 188 -3.35 9.68 -5.80
CA LEU A 188 -4.48 9.26 -4.99
C LEU A 188 -4.22 9.68 -3.54
N LEU A 189 -5.22 10.31 -2.92
CA LEU A 189 -5.15 10.70 -1.51
C LEU A 189 -5.73 9.57 -0.67
N THR A 190 -5.00 9.15 0.35
CA THR A 190 -5.41 8.05 1.23
C THR A 190 -4.98 8.30 2.68
N SER A 191 -5.38 7.42 3.59
CA SER A 191 -4.76 7.35 4.91
C SER A 191 -3.41 6.65 4.84
N GLU A 192 -2.54 6.86 5.80
CA GLU A 192 -1.23 6.20 5.83
C GLU A 192 -1.34 4.68 5.99
N CYS A 193 -2.39 4.21 6.68
CA CYS A 193 -2.69 2.78 6.87
C CYS A 193 -4.19 2.60 7.17
N GLY A 194 -4.62 1.36 7.41
CA GLY A 194 -6.00 1.03 7.73
C GLY A 194 -6.49 1.58 9.08
N PHE A 195 -7.79 1.81 9.22
CA PHE A 195 -8.45 2.35 10.41
C PHE A 195 -8.89 1.30 11.44
N GLY A 196 -8.41 0.05 11.36
CA GLY A 196 -8.90 -1.06 12.17
C GLY A 196 -8.90 -0.86 13.68
N HIS A 197 -8.05 0.02 14.20
CA HIS A 197 -7.95 0.33 15.63
C HIS A 197 -8.44 1.73 15.99
N VAL A 198 -9.10 2.42 15.05
CA VAL A 198 -9.57 3.80 15.24
C VAL A 198 -11.07 3.79 15.56
N PRO A 199 -11.55 4.59 16.53
CA PRO A 199 -12.97 4.73 16.80
C PRO A 199 -13.74 5.13 15.52
N ILE A 200 -14.91 4.54 15.33
CA ILE A 200 -15.68 4.67 14.08
C ILE A 200 -16.02 6.11 13.74
N GLU A 201 -16.30 6.96 14.75
CA GLU A 201 -16.63 8.36 14.52
C GLU A 201 -15.43 9.17 14.05
N ILE A 202 -14.24 8.90 14.60
CA ILE A 202 -12.99 9.52 14.13
C ILE A 202 -12.71 9.07 12.69
N THR A 203 -12.83 7.77 12.41
CA THR A 203 -12.68 7.21 11.06
C THR A 203 -13.59 7.89 10.05
N ARG A 204 -14.89 8.03 10.37
CA ARG A 204 -15.87 8.69 9.49
C ARG A 204 -15.50 10.15 9.22
N ASN A 205 -15.08 10.89 10.26
CA ASN A 205 -14.69 12.29 10.11
C ASN A 205 -13.45 12.44 9.23
N LYS A 206 -12.41 11.63 9.46
CA LYS A 206 -11.19 11.62 8.64
C LYS A 206 -11.48 11.30 7.18
N LEU A 207 -12.25 10.24 6.91
CA LEU A 207 -12.61 9.84 5.55
C LEU A 207 -13.47 10.91 4.85
N LYS A 208 -14.36 11.56 5.58
CA LYS A 208 -15.17 12.66 5.05
C LYS A 208 -14.29 13.84 4.62
N LYS A 209 -13.32 14.22 5.45
CA LYS A 209 -12.37 15.29 5.14
C LYS A 209 -11.44 14.94 4.00
N LEU A 210 -11.00 13.69 3.91
CA LEU A 210 -10.21 13.20 2.80
C LEU A 210 -10.94 13.33 1.46
N VAL A 211 -12.22 12.94 1.41
CA VAL A 211 -13.05 13.06 0.20
C VAL A 211 -13.30 14.53 -0.15
N GLU A 212 -13.65 15.36 0.84
CA GLU A 212 -13.85 16.81 0.66
C GLU A 212 -12.58 17.46 0.07
N ALA A 213 -11.42 17.17 0.63
CA ALA A 213 -10.15 17.67 0.13
C ALA A 213 -9.88 17.20 -1.31
N ALA A 214 -10.09 15.91 -1.61
CA ALA A 214 -9.89 15.38 -2.96
C ALA A 214 -10.79 16.04 -4.00
N GLU A 215 -12.06 16.35 -3.66
CA GLU A 215 -12.99 17.07 -4.55
C GLU A 215 -12.56 18.52 -4.81
N ILE A 216 -12.05 19.21 -3.79
CA ILE A 216 -11.53 20.57 -3.92
C ILE A 216 -10.26 20.59 -4.76
N LEU A 217 -9.31 19.69 -4.47
CA LEU A 217 -8.01 19.67 -5.12
C LEU A 217 -8.11 19.25 -6.60
N ARG A 218 -9.04 18.35 -6.98
CA ARG A 218 -9.31 18.02 -8.40
C ARG A 218 -9.79 19.22 -9.23
N LYS A 219 -10.37 20.23 -8.60
CA LYS A 219 -10.81 21.46 -9.29
C LYS A 219 -9.69 22.51 -9.36
N LYS A 220 -8.69 22.35 -8.50
CA LYS A 220 -7.60 23.32 -8.35
C LYS A 220 -6.41 22.96 -9.24
N TYR A 221 -6.14 21.69 -9.42
CA TYR A 221 -5.02 21.11 -10.15
C TYR A 221 -5.51 20.26 -11.32
#